data_bf398386c5c4953eb7bef7497fad127d
#
_entry.id   bf398386c5c4953eb7bef7497fad127d
#
_cell.length_a   1.000
_cell.length_b   1.000
_cell.length_c   1.000
_cell.angle_alpha   90.00
_cell.angle_beta   90.00
_cell.angle_gamma   90.00
#
_symmetry.space_group_name_H-M   'P 1'
#
loop_
_entity.id
_entity.type
_entity.pdbx_description
1 polymer ?
#
loop_
_entity_poly.entity_id
_entity_poly.type
_entity_poly.pdbx_seq_one_letter_code
_entity_poly.pdbx_strand_id
1 'polypeptide(L)'
;MFNKKTDHPRGSKKLIGAWTWYDWANSVYSLVISSAIFPIYYSQYIFAQTNSVIIFNLEINKDTLISSVSGFSFLIIAFLSPLLSGIADYTGNKKIFMKFFVYMGSISCLGLYWFELETIEISLVFYVLALIGYWGSLVYYNSYLTDITYPKQTNMVSARGFAMGYIGSVSLLLVNLIMINYYESFGFTSEINAMKLSFAIVGVWWLGFSQYSFYHLPKGNKGVKIPKNIIWNGFRELKKVYKVIRSSKRFTRFLLAFFVFSFSLQTVLYIASYFGVSEIEWGSPSEQTSGLIISILLIQLVAICLLYTSPSPRDLRKS
;
A
#
# COMPACT_ATOMS: atom_id res chain seq x y z
N MET A 1 -9.72 -1.20 28.76
CA MET A 1 -9.39 -2.34 29.66
C MET A 1 -8.87 -3.50 28.79
N PHE A 2 -7.56 -3.46 28.46
CA PHE A 2 -6.91 -4.50 27.64
C PHE A 2 -6.36 -5.57 28.58
N ASN A 3 -7.16 -6.58 28.85
CA ASN A 3 -6.70 -7.75 29.55
C ASN A 3 -6.81 -8.95 28.61
N LYS A 4 -5.72 -9.31 27.93
CA LYS A 4 -5.37 -10.70 27.59
C LYS A 4 -4.04 -10.80 26.90
N LYS A 5 -3.11 -11.40 27.63
CA LYS A 5 -1.96 -12.22 27.18
C LYS A 5 -1.63 -12.12 25.68
N THR A 6 -1.02 -11.03 25.29
CA THR A 6 0.04 -11.11 24.32
C THR A 6 1.19 -11.78 25.04
N ASP A 7 1.81 -12.80 24.46
CA ASP A 7 3.02 -13.39 25.01
C ASP A 7 4.15 -12.35 25.18
N HIS A 8 3.90 -11.09 24.78
CA HIS A 8 4.86 -10.00 24.80
C HIS A 8 4.21 -8.70 25.32
N PRO A 9 4.86 -8.00 26.26
CA PRO A 9 4.36 -6.75 26.83
C PRO A 9 4.44 -5.61 25.79
N ARG A 10 3.57 -4.60 25.98
CA ARG A 10 3.58 -3.34 25.22
C ARG A 10 4.99 -2.73 25.23
N GLY A 11 5.47 -2.22 24.11
CA GLY A 11 6.82 -1.64 23.94
C GLY A 11 7.93 -2.67 23.77
N SER A 12 7.63 -3.99 23.76
CA SER A 12 8.65 -5.01 23.59
C SER A 12 9.27 -4.99 22.19
N LYS A 13 10.58 -5.29 22.12
CA LYS A 13 11.32 -5.35 20.85
C LYS A 13 10.67 -6.31 19.85
N LYS A 14 10.05 -7.39 20.32
CA LYS A 14 9.45 -8.42 19.49
C LYS A 14 8.14 -7.98 18.84
N LEU A 15 7.27 -7.25 19.58
CA LEU A 15 6.07 -6.65 18.99
C LEU A 15 6.40 -5.54 18.01
N ILE A 16 7.34 -4.67 18.39
CA ILE A 16 7.82 -3.58 17.51
C ILE A 16 8.44 -4.18 16.26
N GLY A 17 9.30 -5.19 16.37
CA GLY A 17 9.90 -5.88 15.24
C GLY A 17 8.86 -6.53 14.33
N ALA A 18 7.85 -7.19 14.88
CA ALA A 18 6.78 -7.79 14.09
C ALA A 18 5.92 -6.74 13.35
N TRP A 19 5.73 -5.58 13.94
CA TRP A 19 5.01 -4.48 13.31
C TRP A 19 5.83 -3.86 12.19
N THR A 20 7.11 -3.53 12.41
CA THR A 20 8.00 -2.97 11.38
C THR A 20 8.26 -3.97 10.23
N TRP A 21 8.24 -5.28 10.53
CA TRP A 21 8.37 -6.32 9.51
C TRP A 21 7.18 -6.39 8.55
N TYR A 22 6.01 -5.93 8.99
CA TYR A 22 4.87 -5.83 8.09
C TYR A 22 5.09 -4.78 7.00
N ASP A 23 5.75 -3.66 7.31
CA ASP A 23 6.13 -2.67 6.29
C ASP A 23 7.11 -3.24 5.25
N TRP A 24 8.08 -4.06 5.68
CA TRP A 24 8.91 -4.84 4.77
C TRP A 24 8.06 -5.70 3.81
N ALA A 25 7.00 -6.30 4.32
CA ALA A 25 6.15 -7.20 3.55
C ALA A 25 5.24 -6.47 2.56
N ASN A 26 4.61 -5.36 2.95
CA ASN A 26 3.54 -4.73 2.16
C ASN A 26 4.02 -3.60 1.24
N SER A 27 5.13 -2.93 1.56
CA SER A 27 5.61 -1.78 0.78
C SER A 27 6.05 -2.16 -0.64
N VAL A 28 6.31 -3.43 -0.90
CA VAL A 28 6.59 -3.94 -2.24
C VAL A 28 5.41 -3.69 -3.19
N TYR A 29 4.17 -3.75 -2.71
CA TYR A 29 2.99 -3.45 -3.52
C TYR A 29 3.01 -1.98 -3.99
N SER A 30 3.22 -1.04 -3.08
CA SER A 30 3.18 0.38 -3.43
C SER A 30 4.32 0.77 -4.36
N LEU A 31 5.51 0.22 -4.18
CA LEU A 31 6.65 0.57 -5.01
C LEU A 31 6.63 -0.19 -6.34
N VAL A 32 6.54 -1.52 -6.32
CA VAL A 32 6.67 -2.35 -7.53
C VAL A 32 5.42 -2.25 -8.40
N ILE A 33 4.23 -2.40 -7.82
CA ILE A 33 2.99 -2.36 -8.59
C ILE A 33 2.53 -0.92 -8.80
N SER A 34 2.22 -0.17 -7.75
CA SER A 34 1.57 1.13 -7.93
C SER A 34 2.47 2.19 -8.57
N SER A 35 3.80 2.14 -8.34
CA SER A 35 4.69 3.24 -8.74
C SER A 35 5.72 2.89 -9.81
N ALA A 36 6.08 1.61 -10.01
CA ALA A 36 7.17 1.27 -10.92
C ALA A 36 6.71 0.43 -12.12
N ILE A 37 6.51 -0.87 -11.93
CA ILE A 37 6.40 -1.80 -13.07
C ILE A 37 5.02 -1.75 -13.72
N PHE A 38 3.93 -1.68 -12.94
CA PHE A 38 2.59 -1.71 -13.52
C PHE A 38 2.26 -0.49 -14.41
N PRO A 39 2.61 0.77 -14.06
CA PRO A 39 2.40 1.90 -14.97
C PRO A 39 3.11 1.73 -16.32
N ILE A 40 4.35 1.22 -16.30
CA ILE A 40 5.14 0.95 -17.49
C ILE A 40 4.47 -0.16 -18.32
N TYR A 41 4.18 -1.30 -17.68
CA TYR A 41 3.53 -2.44 -18.30
C TYR A 41 2.19 -2.05 -18.94
N TYR A 42 1.34 -1.34 -18.20
CA TYR A 42 0.04 -0.88 -18.66
C TYR A 42 0.16 0.05 -19.88
N SER A 43 0.99 1.08 -19.80
CA SER A 43 1.06 2.12 -20.82
C SER A 43 1.84 1.70 -22.06
N GLN A 44 2.94 0.96 -21.90
CA GLN A 44 3.83 0.60 -23.00
C GLN A 44 3.49 -0.71 -23.69
N TYR A 45 2.96 -1.69 -22.94
CA TYR A 45 2.76 -3.03 -23.49
C TYR A 45 1.29 -3.36 -23.71
N ILE A 46 0.43 -3.09 -22.73
CA ILE A 46 -1.00 -3.35 -22.90
C ILE A 46 -1.63 -2.39 -23.91
N PHE A 47 -1.29 -1.13 -23.83
CA PHE A 47 -1.77 -0.08 -24.72
C PHE A 47 -0.72 0.40 -25.75
N ALA A 48 0.22 -0.46 -26.14
CA ALA A 48 1.27 -0.14 -27.12
C ALA A 48 0.72 0.27 -28.49
N GLN A 49 -0.36 -0.36 -28.92
CA GLN A 49 -0.93 -0.18 -30.28
C GLN A 49 -2.25 0.59 -30.26
N THR A 50 -2.88 0.79 -29.11
CA THR A 50 -4.17 1.45 -28.99
C THR A 50 -4.15 2.43 -27.82
N ASN A 51 -4.88 3.54 -27.95
CA ASN A 51 -5.06 4.49 -26.85
C ASN A 51 -6.41 4.35 -26.16
N SER A 52 -7.25 3.43 -26.61
CA SER A 52 -8.59 3.21 -26.08
C SER A 52 -8.96 1.73 -26.09
N VAL A 53 -9.93 1.38 -25.28
CA VAL A 53 -10.52 0.04 -25.19
C VAL A 53 -12.04 0.16 -25.04
N ILE A 54 -12.76 -0.82 -25.59
CA ILE A 54 -14.22 -0.88 -25.45
C ILE A 54 -14.57 -1.73 -24.24
N ILE A 55 -15.17 -1.11 -23.23
CA ILE A 55 -15.68 -1.77 -22.01
C ILE A 55 -17.16 -1.42 -21.90
N PHE A 56 -18.03 -2.42 -21.76
CA PHE A 56 -19.49 -2.25 -21.73
C PHE A 56 -20.05 -1.39 -22.86
N ASN A 57 -19.55 -1.57 -24.09
CA ASN A 57 -19.90 -0.81 -25.30
C ASN A 57 -19.53 0.70 -25.25
N LEU A 58 -18.67 1.10 -24.32
CA LEU A 58 -18.12 2.45 -24.23
C LEU A 58 -16.65 2.43 -24.61
N GLU A 59 -16.26 3.26 -25.55
CA GLU A 59 -14.85 3.48 -25.87
C GLU A 59 -14.24 4.41 -24.81
N ILE A 60 -13.25 3.91 -24.08
CA ILE A 60 -12.61 4.61 -22.97
C ILE A 60 -11.11 4.72 -23.23
N ASN A 61 -10.58 5.94 -23.13
CA ASN A 61 -9.14 6.17 -23.23
C ASN A 61 -8.39 5.50 -22.06
N LYS A 62 -7.20 4.95 -22.31
CA LYS A 62 -6.38 4.21 -21.35
C LYS A 62 -6.13 4.98 -20.03
N ASP A 63 -5.80 6.30 -20.15
CA ASP A 63 -5.47 7.12 -18.97
C ASP A 63 -6.72 7.44 -18.16
N THR A 64 -7.85 7.67 -18.84
CA THR A 64 -9.15 7.83 -18.21
C THR A 64 -9.58 6.55 -17.50
N LEU A 65 -9.35 5.39 -18.13
CA LEU A 65 -9.70 4.08 -17.56
C LEU A 65 -8.97 3.83 -16.25
N ILE A 66 -7.63 3.87 -16.26
CA ILE A 66 -6.84 3.57 -15.06
C ILE A 66 -7.08 4.59 -13.94
N SER A 67 -7.21 5.87 -14.30
CA SER A 67 -7.50 6.94 -13.33
C SER A 67 -8.88 6.78 -12.71
N SER A 68 -9.89 6.44 -13.50
CA SER A 68 -11.27 6.22 -13.01
C SER A 68 -11.36 4.99 -12.12
N VAL A 69 -10.73 3.88 -12.52
CA VAL A 69 -10.71 2.63 -11.76
C VAL A 69 -9.99 2.82 -10.42
N SER A 70 -8.85 3.51 -10.44
CA SER A 70 -8.11 3.83 -9.22
C SER A 70 -8.88 4.80 -8.33
N GLY A 71 -9.46 5.86 -8.89
CA GLY A 71 -10.30 6.81 -8.17
C GLY A 71 -11.50 6.14 -7.50
N PHE A 72 -12.18 5.24 -8.21
CA PHE A 72 -13.27 4.44 -7.65
C PHE A 72 -12.80 3.55 -6.49
N SER A 73 -11.64 2.91 -6.63
CA SER A 73 -11.04 2.09 -5.57
C SER A 73 -10.73 2.92 -4.32
N PHE A 74 -10.15 4.11 -4.49
CA PHE A 74 -9.90 5.04 -3.39
C PHE A 74 -11.19 5.53 -2.73
N LEU A 75 -12.25 5.78 -3.48
CA LEU A 75 -13.56 6.13 -2.92
C LEU A 75 -14.11 4.98 -2.06
N ILE A 76 -14.06 3.74 -2.55
CA ILE A 76 -14.48 2.57 -1.76
C ILE A 76 -13.72 2.53 -0.43
N ILE A 77 -12.40 2.66 -0.45
CA ILE A 77 -11.57 2.65 0.77
C ILE A 77 -11.89 3.84 1.68
N ALA A 78 -12.08 5.03 1.13
CA ALA A 78 -12.42 6.21 1.92
C ALA A 78 -13.72 6.05 2.71
N PHE A 79 -14.72 5.38 2.12
CA PHE A 79 -15.98 5.09 2.81
C PHE A 79 -15.87 3.88 3.76
N LEU A 80 -15.14 2.85 3.36
CA LEU A 80 -15.01 1.62 4.16
C LEU A 80 -14.06 1.78 5.35
N SER A 81 -12.95 2.51 5.22
CA SER A 81 -11.92 2.61 6.26
C SER A 81 -12.46 3.03 7.63
N PRO A 82 -13.25 4.11 7.76
CA PRO A 82 -13.76 4.51 9.05
C PRO A 82 -14.74 3.49 9.65
N LEU A 83 -15.56 2.88 8.78
CA LEU A 83 -16.51 1.84 9.18
C LEU A 83 -15.77 0.59 9.70
N LEU A 84 -14.80 0.12 8.92
CA LEU A 84 -13.99 -1.05 9.23
C LEU A 84 -13.14 -0.82 10.49
N SER A 85 -12.59 0.38 10.67
CA SER A 85 -11.86 0.75 11.89
C SER A 85 -12.78 0.69 13.11
N GLY A 86 -13.98 1.28 13.04
CA GLY A 86 -14.97 1.22 14.11
C GLY A 86 -15.39 -0.22 14.46
N ILE A 87 -15.55 -1.07 13.46
CA ILE A 87 -15.86 -2.49 13.65
C ILE A 87 -14.70 -3.22 14.34
N ALA A 88 -13.48 -2.98 13.90
CA ALA A 88 -12.31 -3.63 14.46
C ALA A 88 -12.05 -3.20 15.90
N ASP A 89 -12.25 -1.93 16.22
CA ASP A 89 -12.12 -1.40 17.58
C ASP A 89 -13.21 -1.97 18.49
N TYR A 90 -14.43 -2.07 18.01
CA TYR A 90 -15.54 -2.66 18.78
C TYR A 90 -15.34 -4.16 19.06
N THR A 91 -14.90 -4.93 18.05
CA THR A 91 -14.68 -6.37 18.18
C THR A 91 -13.35 -6.72 18.83
N GLY A 92 -12.41 -5.80 18.86
CA GLY A 92 -11.03 -6.03 19.28
C GLY A 92 -10.26 -7.03 18.40
N ASN A 93 -10.73 -7.31 17.18
CA ASN A 93 -10.19 -8.33 16.27
C ASN A 93 -9.49 -7.76 15.02
N LYS A 94 -8.71 -6.71 15.19
CA LYS A 94 -7.95 -6.04 14.11
C LYS A 94 -7.20 -7.01 13.21
N LYS A 95 -6.64 -8.08 13.79
CA LYS A 95 -5.83 -9.08 13.07
C LYS A 95 -6.59 -9.86 12.00
N ILE A 96 -7.84 -10.20 12.23
CA ILE A 96 -8.66 -10.96 11.28
C ILE A 96 -8.92 -10.12 10.04
N PHE A 97 -9.28 -8.85 10.23
CA PHE A 97 -9.52 -7.92 9.13
C PHE A 97 -8.24 -7.63 8.35
N MET A 98 -7.13 -7.39 9.06
CA MET A 98 -5.82 -7.19 8.43
C MET A 98 -5.45 -8.40 7.55
N LYS A 99 -5.61 -9.63 8.07
CA LYS A 99 -5.37 -10.85 7.30
C LYS A 99 -6.26 -10.95 6.05
N PHE A 100 -7.55 -10.64 6.19
CA PHE A 100 -8.48 -10.66 5.07
C PHE A 100 -7.99 -9.76 3.92
N PHE A 101 -7.64 -8.52 4.22
CA PHE A 101 -7.17 -7.58 3.21
C PHE A 101 -5.82 -7.98 2.61
N VAL A 102 -4.89 -8.50 3.44
CA VAL A 102 -3.60 -9.01 2.95
C VAL A 102 -3.80 -10.19 2.02
N TYR A 103 -4.62 -11.16 2.37
CA TYR A 103 -4.85 -12.33 1.52
C TYR A 103 -5.56 -11.94 0.23
N MET A 104 -6.60 -11.11 0.32
CA MET A 104 -7.28 -10.58 -0.86
C MET A 104 -6.30 -9.84 -1.78
N GLY A 105 -5.51 -8.89 -1.26
CA GLY A 105 -4.56 -8.12 -2.04
C GLY A 105 -3.45 -8.97 -2.64
N SER A 106 -2.87 -9.88 -1.86
CA SER A 106 -1.80 -10.76 -2.33
C SER A 106 -2.26 -11.73 -3.42
N ILE A 107 -3.45 -12.34 -3.26
CA ILE A 107 -4.05 -13.22 -4.29
C ILE A 107 -4.35 -12.42 -5.55
N SER A 108 -4.83 -11.18 -5.40
CA SER A 108 -5.09 -10.32 -6.54
C SER A 108 -3.80 -9.93 -7.28
N CYS A 109 -2.69 -9.72 -6.57
CA CYS A 109 -1.38 -9.53 -7.21
C CYS A 109 -0.95 -10.76 -8.02
N LEU A 110 -1.24 -11.98 -7.53
CA LEU A 110 -1.03 -13.20 -8.34
C LEU A 110 -1.90 -13.17 -9.60
N GLY A 111 -3.15 -12.72 -9.49
CA GLY A 111 -4.06 -12.57 -10.62
C GLY A 111 -3.59 -11.56 -11.67
N LEU A 112 -2.84 -10.53 -11.28
CA LEU A 112 -2.25 -9.55 -12.22
C LEU A 112 -1.22 -10.18 -13.18
N TYR A 113 -0.73 -11.39 -12.92
CA TYR A 113 0.11 -12.13 -13.87
C TYR A 113 -0.60 -12.34 -15.22
N TRP A 114 -1.92 -12.49 -15.22
CA TRP A 114 -2.76 -12.67 -16.41
C TRP A 114 -3.38 -11.36 -16.89
N PHE A 115 -2.79 -10.21 -16.56
CA PHE A 115 -3.28 -8.92 -17.02
C PHE A 115 -2.99 -8.76 -18.52
N GLU A 116 -4.03 -8.78 -19.36
CA GLU A 116 -3.96 -8.66 -20.81
C GLU A 116 -5.12 -7.82 -21.33
N LEU A 117 -4.98 -7.29 -22.54
CA LEU A 117 -6.02 -6.45 -23.15
C LEU A 117 -7.30 -7.25 -23.43
N GLU A 118 -7.16 -8.50 -23.85
CA GLU A 118 -8.28 -9.40 -24.15
C GLU A 118 -9.12 -9.73 -22.89
N THR A 119 -8.49 -9.69 -21.73
CA THR A 119 -9.11 -9.98 -20.43
C THR A 119 -9.16 -8.76 -19.52
N ILE A 120 -9.19 -7.55 -20.13
CA ILE A 120 -9.02 -6.29 -19.39
C ILE A 120 -10.01 -6.13 -18.23
N GLU A 121 -11.26 -6.56 -18.41
CA GLU A 121 -12.31 -6.41 -17.39
C GLU A 121 -11.96 -7.18 -16.10
N ILE A 122 -11.60 -8.47 -16.23
CA ILE A 122 -11.21 -9.28 -15.07
C ILE A 122 -9.85 -8.84 -14.50
N SER A 123 -8.96 -8.39 -15.36
CA SER A 123 -7.66 -7.86 -14.98
C SER A 123 -7.79 -6.59 -14.12
N LEU A 124 -8.71 -5.69 -14.49
CA LEU A 124 -9.04 -4.51 -13.69
C LEU A 124 -9.69 -4.87 -12.35
N VAL A 125 -10.47 -5.95 -12.28
CA VAL A 125 -11.00 -6.44 -10.99
C VAL A 125 -9.85 -6.86 -10.06
N PHE A 126 -8.84 -7.58 -10.54
CA PHE A 126 -7.66 -7.91 -9.75
C PHE A 126 -6.90 -6.65 -9.32
N TYR A 127 -6.76 -5.67 -10.20
CA TYR A 127 -6.11 -4.40 -9.86
C TYR A 127 -6.85 -3.67 -8.73
N VAL A 128 -8.18 -3.54 -8.83
CA VAL A 128 -9.04 -2.94 -7.81
C VAL A 128 -8.91 -3.67 -6.47
N LEU A 129 -9.01 -4.99 -6.48
CA LEU A 129 -8.93 -5.81 -5.27
C LEU A 129 -7.54 -5.76 -4.63
N ALA A 130 -6.47 -5.71 -5.43
CA ALA A 130 -5.11 -5.53 -4.93
C ALA A 130 -4.95 -4.17 -4.22
N LEU A 131 -5.45 -3.09 -4.84
CA LEU A 131 -5.42 -1.74 -4.30
C LEU A 131 -6.25 -1.62 -3.01
N ILE A 132 -7.47 -2.17 -3.00
CA ILE A 132 -8.33 -2.22 -1.80
C ILE A 132 -7.67 -3.06 -0.70
N GLY A 133 -7.06 -4.18 -1.05
CA GLY A 133 -6.33 -5.05 -0.13
C GLY A 133 -5.17 -4.31 0.55
N TYR A 134 -4.38 -3.59 -0.22
CA TYR A 134 -3.25 -2.82 0.28
C TYR A 134 -3.71 -1.72 1.26
N TRP A 135 -4.55 -0.80 0.81
CA TRP A 135 -5.01 0.32 1.63
C TRP A 135 -5.87 -0.13 2.81
N GLY A 136 -6.74 -1.14 2.61
CA GLY A 136 -7.53 -1.72 3.68
C GLY A 136 -6.67 -2.35 4.78
N SER A 137 -5.58 -3.03 4.41
CA SER A 137 -4.65 -3.61 5.39
C SER A 137 -3.92 -2.55 6.21
N LEU A 138 -3.57 -1.41 5.60
CA LEU A 138 -2.88 -0.30 6.26
C LEU A 138 -3.73 0.36 7.36
N VAL A 139 -5.06 0.39 7.22
CA VAL A 139 -5.95 0.89 8.28
C VAL A 139 -5.69 0.15 9.59
N TYR A 140 -5.63 -1.17 9.54
CA TYR A 140 -5.41 -2.01 10.72
C TYR A 140 -3.95 -2.00 11.17
N TYR A 141 -3.02 -2.03 10.23
CA TYR A 141 -1.60 -1.91 10.50
C TYR A 141 -1.29 -0.64 11.31
N ASN A 142 -1.76 0.52 10.85
CA ASN A 142 -1.56 1.79 11.55
C ASN A 142 -2.24 1.81 12.92
N SER A 143 -3.40 1.18 13.06
CA SER A 143 -4.10 1.11 14.35
C SER A 143 -3.37 0.27 15.41
N TYR A 144 -2.52 -0.68 15.00
CA TYR A 144 -1.68 -1.42 15.95
C TYR A 144 -0.59 -0.57 16.59
N LEU A 145 -0.10 0.46 15.92
CA LEU A 145 1.00 1.28 16.42
C LEU A 145 0.71 1.85 17.82
N THR A 146 -0.50 2.35 18.04
CA THR A 146 -0.94 2.87 19.34
C THR A 146 -1.13 1.78 20.40
N ASP A 147 -1.42 0.56 19.99
CA ASP A 147 -1.63 -0.56 20.91
C ASP A 147 -0.30 -1.16 21.41
N ILE A 148 0.72 -1.17 20.54
CA ILE A 148 1.99 -1.84 20.83
C ILE A 148 3.09 -0.92 21.33
N THR A 149 2.95 0.41 21.18
CA THR A 149 3.97 1.40 21.58
C THR A 149 3.50 2.32 22.71
N TYR A 150 4.44 2.77 23.53
CA TYR A 150 4.20 3.92 24.41
C TYR A 150 4.32 5.24 23.64
N PRO A 151 3.63 6.33 24.05
CA PRO A 151 3.63 7.60 23.32
C PRO A 151 5.02 8.15 22.99
N LYS A 152 6.01 7.94 23.89
CA LYS A 152 7.40 8.37 23.68
C LYS A 152 8.13 7.58 22.58
N GLN A 153 7.67 6.38 22.24
CA GLN A 153 8.30 5.48 21.26
C GLN A 153 7.63 5.55 19.89
N THR A 154 6.41 6.04 19.79
CA THR A 154 5.57 5.96 18.60
C THR A 154 6.26 6.51 17.35
N ASN A 155 6.86 7.71 17.45
CA ASN A 155 7.52 8.35 16.29
C ASN A 155 8.75 7.53 15.82
N MET A 156 9.56 7.04 16.75
CA MET A 156 10.73 6.23 16.42
C MET A 156 10.33 4.90 15.79
N VAL A 157 9.29 4.26 16.33
CA VAL A 157 8.79 2.97 15.78
C VAL A 157 8.19 3.18 14.41
N SER A 158 7.42 4.25 14.19
CA SER A 158 6.89 4.61 12.88
C SER A 158 8.01 4.84 11.86
N ALA A 159 9.05 5.61 12.21
CA ALA A 159 10.21 5.81 11.33
C ALA A 159 10.92 4.49 10.97
N ARG A 160 11.07 3.57 11.94
CA ARG A 160 11.62 2.23 11.68
C ARG A 160 10.74 1.40 10.75
N GLY A 161 9.42 1.49 10.86
CA GLY A 161 8.50 0.85 9.94
C GLY A 161 8.74 1.33 8.50
N PHE A 162 8.69 2.64 8.29
CA PHE A 162 8.96 3.22 6.95
C PHE A 162 10.33 2.80 6.40
N ALA A 163 11.39 2.84 7.23
CA ALA A 163 12.72 2.40 6.80
C ALA A 163 12.73 0.93 6.36
N MET A 164 12.09 0.04 7.12
CA MET A 164 11.95 -1.37 6.75
C MET A 164 11.16 -1.53 5.45
N GLY A 165 10.10 -0.75 5.27
CA GLY A 165 9.30 -0.74 4.05
C GLY A 165 10.11 -0.33 2.83
N TYR A 166 10.89 0.74 2.93
CA TYR A 166 11.79 1.17 1.84
C TYR A 166 12.84 0.11 1.51
N ILE A 167 13.48 -0.47 2.52
CA ILE A 167 14.49 -1.52 2.29
C ILE A 167 13.85 -2.74 1.60
N GLY A 168 12.68 -3.20 2.08
CA GLY A 168 11.97 -4.34 1.48
C GLY A 168 11.56 -4.08 0.03
N SER A 169 10.96 -2.93 -0.23
CA SER A 169 10.46 -2.57 -1.56
C SER A 169 11.59 -2.33 -2.56
N VAL A 170 12.68 -1.67 -2.14
CA VAL A 170 13.88 -1.46 -2.97
C VAL A 170 14.55 -2.80 -3.27
N SER A 171 14.66 -3.70 -2.28
CA SER A 171 15.26 -5.04 -2.49
C SER A 171 14.50 -5.82 -3.56
N LEU A 172 13.17 -5.86 -3.49
CA LEU A 172 12.37 -6.56 -4.50
C LEU A 172 12.41 -5.84 -5.86
N LEU A 173 12.37 -4.51 -5.88
CA LEU A 173 12.43 -3.76 -7.13
C LEU A 173 13.75 -3.98 -7.86
N LEU A 174 14.88 -4.07 -7.13
CA LEU A 174 16.19 -4.41 -7.70
C LEU A 174 16.19 -5.81 -8.32
N VAL A 175 15.63 -6.80 -7.62
CA VAL A 175 15.50 -8.17 -8.16
C VAL A 175 14.67 -8.14 -9.45
N ASN A 176 13.55 -7.43 -9.45
CA ASN A 176 12.70 -7.31 -10.63
C ASN A 176 13.40 -6.57 -11.78
N LEU A 177 14.16 -5.50 -11.50
CA LEU A 177 14.95 -4.79 -12.52
C LEU A 177 15.97 -5.72 -13.18
N ILE A 178 16.70 -6.49 -12.38
CA ILE A 178 17.66 -7.48 -12.91
C ILE A 178 16.94 -8.52 -13.75
N MET A 179 15.81 -9.05 -13.29
CA MET A 179 15.03 -10.04 -14.00
C MET A 179 14.46 -9.51 -15.33
N ILE A 180 14.01 -8.26 -15.37
CA ILE A 180 13.48 -7.63 -16.58
C ILE A 180 14.59 -7.35 -17.58
N ASN A 181 15.74 -6.79 -17.14
CA ASN A 181 16.84 -6.47 -18.06
C ASN A 181 17.58 -7.70 -18.60
N TYR A 182 17.62 -8.78 -17.83
CA TYR A 182 18.30 -10.03 -18.22
C TYR A 182 17.28 -11.16 -18.39
N TYR A 183 16.09 -10.85 -18.91
CA TYR A 183 14.98 -11.79 -19.02
C TYR A 183 15.36 -13.11 -19.71
N GLU A 184 16.19 -13.08 -20.75
CA GLU A 184 16.68 -14.28 -21.46
C GLU A 184 17.47 -15.22 -20.54
N SER A 185 18.30 -14.66 -19.66
CA SER A 185 19.08 -15.44 -18.69
C SER A 185 18.21 -16.16 -17.65
N PHE A 186 17.01 -15.62 -17.42
CA PHE A 186 16.00 -16.24 -16.56
C PHE A 186 15.05 -17.19 -17.32
N GLY A 187 15.27 -17.39 -18.62
CA GLY A 187 14.47 -18.28 -19.46
C GLY A 187 13.17 -17.70 -19.98
N PHE A 188 13.00 -16.38 -19.93
CA PHE A 188 11.83 -15.71 -20.50
C PHE A 188 12.05 -15.39 -21.97
N THR A 189 10.97 -15.44 -22.73
CA THR A 189 10.96 -15.10 -24.17
C THR A 189 10.88 -13.58 -24.42
N SER A 190 10.46 -12.80 -23.41
CA SER A 190 10.36 -11.34 -23.50
C SER A 190 10.41 -10.68 -22.13
N GLU A 191 10.77 -9.41 -22.09
CA GLU A 191 10.72 -8.59 -20.88
C GLU A 191 9.30 -8.47 -20.29
N ILE A 192 8.27 -8.54 -21.15
CA ILE A 192 6.85 -8.54 -20.75
C ILE A 192 6.55 -9.69 -19.79
N ASN A 193 7.05 -10.90 -20.09
CA ASN A 193 6.83 -12.07 -19.25
C ASN A 193 7.53 -11.92 -17.88
N ALA A 194 8.70 -11.29 -17.86
CA ALA A 194 9.38 -10.96 -16.62
C ALA A 194 8.60 -9.91 -15.78
N MET A 195 8.01 -8.89 -16.44
CA MET A 195 7.14 -7.92 -15.76
C MET A 195 5.89 -8.57 -15.17
N LYS A 196 5.24 -9.47 -15.92
CA LYS A 196 4.08 -10.24 -15.40
C LYS A 196 4.46 -11.07 -14.17
N LEU A 197 5.62 -11.73 -14.22
CA LEU A 197 6.10 -12.50 -13.06
C LEU A 197 6.39 -11.59 -11.86
N SER A 198 6.85 -10.36 -12.07
CA SER A 198 7.08 -9.40 -10.98
C SER A 198 5.81 -9.15 -10.15
N PHE A 199 4.63 -9.13 -10.76
CA PHE A 199 3.36 -8.98 -10.04
C PHE A 199 3.07 -10.19 -9.15
N ALA A 200 3.31 -11.40 -9.67
CA ALA A 200 3.12 -12.62 -8.90
C ALA A 200 4.11 -12.71 -7.73
N ILE A 201 5.38 -12.32 -7.96
CA ILE A 201 6.40 -12.28 -6.91
C ILE A 201 5.99 -11.31 -5.79
N VAL A 202 5.43 -10.14 -6.12
CA VAL A 202 4.88 -9.21 -5.11
C VAL A 202 3.81 -9.88 -4.26
N GLY A 203 2.88 -10.62 -4.90
CA GLY A 203 1.84 -11.36 -4.18
C GLY A 203 2.40 -12.39 -3.21
N VAL A 204 3.36 -13.21 -3.68
CA VAL A 204 4.04 -14.23 -2.85
C VAL A 204 4.83 -13.59 -1.71
N TRP A 205 5.58 -12.54 -2.00
CA TRP A 205 6.37 -11.78 -1.01
C TRP A 205 5.48 -11.21 0.09
N TRP A 206 4.45 -10.48 -0.31
CA TRP A 206 3.53 -9.85 0.63
C TRP A 206 2.82 -10.89 1.50
N LEU A 207 2.28 -11.96 0.89
CA LEU A 207 1.64 -13.05 1.60
C LEU A 207 2.59 -13.74 2.57
N GLY A 208 3.78 -14.12 2.09
CA GLY A 208 4.75 -14.91 2.85
C GLY A 208 5.31 -14.16 4.05
N PHE A 209 5.86 -12.96 3.82
CA PHE A 209 6.49 -12.18 4.89
C PHE A 209 5.47 -11.61 5.90
N SER A 210 4.22 -11.37 5.52
CA SER A 210 3.17 -10.97 6.46
C SER A 210 2.87 -12.03 7.53
N GLN A 211 3.16 -13.31 7.28
CA GLN A 211 2.88 -14.38 8.27
C GLN A 211 3.68 -14.18 9.55
N TYR A 212 4.92 -13.69 9.46
CA TYR A 212 5.72 -13.36 10.65
C TYR A 212 5.01 -12.32 11.54
N SER A 213 4.51 -11.26 10.94
CA SER A 213 3.75 -10.21 11.65
C SER A 213 2.46 -10.79 12.23
N PHE A 214 1.75 -11.61 11.48
CA PHE A 214 0.54 -12.26 11.96
C PHE A 214 0.78 -13.24 13.10
N TYR A 215 1.93 -13.87 13.16
CA TYR A 215 2.26 -14.77 14.27
C TYR A 215 2.43 -13.99 15.57
N HIS A 216 3.17 -12.88 15.56
CA HIS A 216 3.59 -12.16 16.77
C HIS A 216 2.64 -11.03 17.20
N LEU A 217 1.92 -10.38 16.27
CA LEU A 217 0.99 -9.31 16.62
C LEU A 217 -0.13 -9.83 17.53
N PRO A 218 -0.68 -9.00 18.42
CA PRO A 218 -1.71 -9.39 19.38
C PRO A 218 -2.92 -10.02 18.71
N LYS A 219 -3.39 -11.13 19.27
CA LYS A 219 -4.70 -11.71 18.90
C LYS A 219 -5.77 -10.87 19.60
N GLY A 220 -6.80 -10.48 18.85
CA GLY A 220 -7.95 -9.80 19.45
C GLY A 220 -8.69 -10.68 20.47
N ASN A 221 -9.67 -10.10 21.13
CA ASN A 221 -10.49 -10.80 22.10
C ASN A 221 -11.24 -11.96 21.47
N LYS A 222 -10.94 -13.19 21.90
CA LYS A 222 -11.72 -14.36 21.51
C LYS A 222 -13.11 -14.28 22.18
N GLY A 223 -14.18 -14.39 21.37
CA GLY A 223 -15.53 -14.60 21.89
C GLY A 223 -16.43 -13.35 21.92
N VAL A 224 -16.00 -12.22 21.40
CA VAL A 224 -16.94 -11.12 21.13
C VAL A 224 -17.79 -11.51 19.93
N LYS A 225 -19.05 -11.89 20.18
CA LYS A 225 -20.03 -12.13 19.11
C LYS A 225 -20.19 -10.83 18.32
N ILE A 226 -20.08 -10.91 17.02
CA ILE A 226 -20.35 -9.79 16.12
C ILE A 226 -21.85 -9.47 16.27
N PRO A 227 -22.22 -8.31 16.85
CA PRO A 227 -23.64 -7.98 17.02
C PRO A 227 -24.26 -7.73 15.65
N LYS A 228 -25.53 -8.14 15.47
CA LYS A 228 -26.28 -7.94 14.22
C LYS A 228 -26.25 -6.48 13.71
N ASN A 229 -26.06 -5.51 14.59
CA ASN A 229 -26.06 -4.07 14.29
C ASN A 229 -24.64 -3.46 14.25
N ILE A 230 -23.60 -4.25 13.93
CA ILE A 230 -22.22 -3.78 13.98
C ILE A 230 -21.96 -2.57 13.06
N ILE A 231 -22.60 -2.55 11.88
CA ILE A 231 -22.50 -1.45 10.90
C ILE A 231 -23.04 -0.15 11.54
N TRP A 232 -24.19 -0.22 12.20
CA TRP A 232 -24.78 0.94 12.90
C TRP A 232 -23.93 1.41 14.08
N ASN A 233 -23.29 0.49 14.77
CA ASN A 233 -22.35 0.83 15.84
C ASN A 233 -21.12 1.56 15.30
N GLY A 234 -20.57 1.12 14.15
CA GLY A 234 -19.51 1.83 13.44
C GLY A 234 -19.92 3.26 13.04
N PHE A 235 -21.10 3.43 12.44
CA PHE A 235 -21.63 4.78 12.12
C PHE A 235 -21.84 5.65 13.37
N ARG A 236 -22.26 5.06 14.48
CA ARG A 236 -22.46 5.79 15.75
C ARG A 236 -21.14 6.29 16.33
N GLU A 237 -20.09 5.48 16.27
CA GLU A 237 -18.73 5.90 16.67
C GLU A 237 -18.20 7.01 15.74
N LEU A 238 -18.37 6.90 14.42
CA LEU A 238 -18.02 7.96 13.48
C LEU A 238 -18.74 9.27 13.78
N LYS A 239 -20.02 9.22 14.12
CA LYS A 239 -20.78 10.41 14.50
C LYS A 239 -20.26 11.08 15.77
N LYS A 240 -19.77 10.30 16.74
CA LYS A 240 -19.10 10.82 17.94
C LYS A 240 -17.80 11.54 17.59
N VAL A 241 -16.94 10.88 16.79
CA VAL A 241 -15.68 11.46 16.31
C VAL A 241 -15.93 12.75 15.55
N TYR A 242 -16.90 12.77 14.61
CA TYR A 242 -17.28 13.95 13.86
C TYR A 242 -17.71 15.11 14.77
N LYS A 243 -18.51 14.84 15.81
CA LYS A 243 -18.89 15.89 16.80
C LYS A 243 -17.67 16.48 17.51
N VAL A 244 -16.72 15.65 17.92
CA VAL A 244 -15.47 16.09 18.57
C VAL A 244 -14.62 16.94 17.61
N ILE A 245 -14.48 16.52 16.36
CA ILE A 245 -13.76 17.29 15.33
C ILE A 245 -14.40 18.68 15.16
N ARG A 246 -15.72 18.72 14.98
CA ARG A 246 -16.45 19.97 14.74
C ARG A 246 -16.46 20.91 15.95
N SER A 247 -16.30 20.41 17.15
CA SER A 247 -16.25 21.23 18.37
C SER A 247 -14.95 22.05 18.51
N SER A 248 -13.87 21.66 17.80
CA SER A 248 -12.58 22.33 17.86
C SER A 248 -12.18 22.93 16.51
N LYS A 249 -12.30 24.26 16.36
CA LYS A 249 -11.87 24.99 15.16
C LYS A 249 -10.40 24.71 14.79
N ARG A 250 -9.51 24.57 15.81
CA ARG A 250 -8.08 24.28 15.61
C ARG A 250 -7.90 22.89 14.98
N PHE A 251 -8.62 21.90 15.49
CA PHE A 251 -8.53 20.52 15.01
C PHE A 251 -9.11 20.38 13.60
N THR A 252 -10.24 21.03 13.33
CA THR A 252 -10.85 21.05 11.98
C THR A 252 -9.91 21.68 10.95
N ARG A 253 -9.26 22.83 11.28
CA ARG A 253 -8.28 23.47 10.38
C ARG A 253 -7.07 22.59 10.12
N PHE A 254 -6.56 21.93 11.17
CA PHE A 254 -5.45 20.98 11.04
C PHE A 254 -5.81 19.82 10.10
N LEU A 255 -6.98 19.21 10.29
CA LEU A 255 -7.42 18.10 9.43
C LEU A 255 -7.62 18.54 7.98
N LEU A 256 -8.16 19.73 7.74
CA LEU A 256 -8.34 20.28 6.40
C LEU A 256 -6.97 20.50 5.72
N ALA A 257 -6.04 21.14 6.42
CA ALA A 257 -4.69 21.37 5.91
C ALA A 257 -3.96 20.04 5.63
N PHE A 258 -4.08 19.07 6.53
CA PHE A 258 -3.51 17.73 6.37
C PHE A 258 -4.14 16.99 5.18
N PHE A 259 -5.46 17.12 4.98
CA PHE A 259 -6.15 16.54 3.83
C PHE A 259 -5.61 17.11 2.51
N VAL A 260 -5.54 18.43 2.38
CA VAL A 260 -5.04 19.08 1.16
C VAL A 260 -3.59 18.69 0.89
N PHE A 261 -2.73 18.71 1.92
CA PHE A 261 -1.33 18.29 1.80
C PHE A 261 -1.20 16.83 1.37
N SER A 262 -1.91 15.92 2.05
CA SER A 262 -1.86 14.49 1.75
C SER A 262 -2.43 14.19 0.38
N PHE A 263 -3.52 14.85 -0.02
CA PHE A 263 -4.10 14.72 -1.34
C PHE A 263 -3.09 15.10 -2.43
N SER A 264 -2.45 16.27 -2.32
CA SER A 264 -1.47 16.73 -3.30
C SER A 264 -0.28 15.78 -3.39
N LEU A 265 0.28 15.36 -2.24
CA LEU A 265 1.43 14.46 -2.19
C LEU A 265 1.12 13.09 -2.82
N GLN A 266 -0.02 12.49 -2.45
CA GLN A 266 -0.41 11.17 -2.97
C GLN A 266 -0.73 11.22 -4.46
N THR A 267 -1.34 12.30 -4.94
CA THR A 267 -1.60 12.49 -6.37
C THR A 267 -0.30 12.54 -7.16
N VAL A 268 0.68 13.33 -6.70
CA VAL A 268 2.00 13.40 -7.36
C VAL A 268 2.67 12.03 -7.39
N LEU A 269 2.73 11.34 -6.24
CA LEU A 269 3.37 10.02 -6.15
C LEU A 269 2.69 8.98 -7.05
N TYR A 270 1.38 9.05 -7.20
CA TYR A 270 0.62 8.12 -8.03
C TYR A 270 0.78 8.40 -9.53
N ILE A 271 0.74 9.68 -9.94
CA ILE A 271 0.76 10.07 -11.36
C ILE A 271 2.19 10.16 -11.91
N ALA A 272 3.21 10.36 -11.06
CA ALA A 272 4.58 10.61 -11.51
C ALA A 272 5.11 9.58 -12.51
N SER A 273 4.84 8.30 -12.29
CA SER A 273 5.30 7.23 -13.20
C SER A 273 4.55 7.23 -14.53
N TYR A 274 3.24 7.45 -14.51
CA TYR A 274 2.45 7.58 -15.74
C TYR A 274 2.90 8.79 -16.55
N PHE A 275 3.14 9.93 -15.89
CA PHE A 275 3.70 11.11 -16.51
C PHE A 275 5.09 10.82 -17.13
N GLY A 276 5.95 10.12 -16.40
CA GLY A 276 7.28 9.73 -16.88
C GLY A 276 7.24 8.83 -18.11
N VAL A 277 6.19 7.98 -18.24
CA VAL A 277 6.01 7.14 -19.42
C VAL A 277 5.47 7.94 -20.61
N SER A 278 4.53 8.86 -20.40
CA SER A 278 3.81 9.54 -21.48
C SER A 278 4.49 10.80 -21.98
N GLU A 279 5.17 11.55 -21.11
CA GLU A 279 5.64 12.91 -21.40
C GLU A 279 7.16 13.03 -21.55
N ILE A 280 7.93 12.03 -21.07
CA ILE A 280 9.38 12.05 -21.20
C ILE A 280 9.79 11.22 -22.41
N GLU A 281 10.55 11.83 -23.35
CA GLU A 281 11.11 11.13 -24.48
C GLU A 281 12.30 10.27 -24.07
N TRP A 282 12.17 8.97 -24.24
CA TRP A 282 13.21 7.97 -24.00
C TRP A 282 13.67 7.40 -25.35
N GLY A 283 14.91 6.93 -25.42
CA GLY A 283 15.48 6.41 -26.66
C GLY A 283 14.76 5.16 -27.18
N SER A 284 14.55 4.19 -26.29
CA SER A 284 13.87 2.93 -26.58
C SER A 284 12.95 2.50 -25.43
N PRO A 285 11.99 1.59 -25.65
CA PRO A 285 11.13 1.07 -24.58
C PRO A 285 11.89 0.44 -23.41
N SER A 286 13.00 -0.26 -23.66
CA SER A 286 13.83 -0.85 -22.62
C SER A 286 14.63 0.21 -21.83
N GLU A 287 15.11 1.27 -22.49
CA GLU A 287 15.75 2.41 -21.84
C GLU A 287 14.73 3.17 -20.98
N GLN A 288 13.51 3.35 -21.44
CA GLN A 288 12.43 3.95 -20.66
C GLN A 288 12.12 3.12 -19.41
N THR A 289 11.97 1.80 -19.55
CA THR A 289 11.71 0.90 -18.43
C THR A 289 12.82 0.99 -17.39
N SER A 290 14.06 0.79 -17.83
CA SER A 290 15.21 0.81 -16.93
C SER A 290 15.44 2.19 -16.33
N GLY A 291 15.33 3.26 -17.10
CA GLY A 291 15.53 4.63 -16.65
C GLY A 291 14.51 5.06 -15.58
N LEU A 292 13.22 4.73 -15.78
CA LEU A 292 12.18 5.01 -14.80
C LEU A 292 12.38 4.23 -13.51
N ILE A 293 12.66 2.92 -13.59
CA ILE A 293 12.88 2.09 -12.41
C ILE A 293 14.12 2.57 -11.64
N ILE A 294 15.22 2.88 -12.32
CA ILE A 294 16.44 3.41 -11.71
C ILE A 294 16.16 4.76 -11.03
N SER A 295 15.43 5.66 -11.68
CA SER A 295 15.06 6.96 -11.10
C SER A 295 14.24 6.79 -9.81
N ILE A 296 13.27 5.89 -9.80
CA ILE A 296 12.48 5.56 -8.61
C ILE A 296 13.38 4.97 -7.51
N LEU A 297 14.30 4.07 -7.85
CA LEU A 297 15.25 3.49 -6.91
C LEU A 297 16.15 4.56 -6.28
N LEU A 298 16.67 5.50 -7.06
CA LEU A 298 17.50 6.61 -6.56
C LEU A 298 16.73 7.49 -5.58
N ILE A 299 15.47 7.84 -5.89
CA ILE A 299 14.59 8.61 -5.00
C ILE A 299 14.39 7.85 -3.68
N GLN A 300 14.16 6.54 -3.73
CA GLN A 300 13.97 5.73 -2.52
C GLN A 300 15.25 5.64 -1.67
N LEU A 301 16.41 5.50 -2.30
CA LEU A 301 17.70 5.50 -1.59
C LEU A 301 17.95 6.84 -0.88
N VAL A 302 17.69 7.97 -1.55
CA VAL A 302 17.78 9.29 -0.92
C VAL A 302 16.80 9.41 0.26
N ALA A 303 15.57 8.91 0.11
CA ALA A 303 14.57 8.92 1.18
C ALA A 303 15.02 8.09 2.39
N ILE A 304 15.62 6.92 2.17
CA ILE A 304 16.24 6.10 3.25
C ILE A 304 17.33 6.90 3.97
N CYS A 305 18.26 7.48 3.22
CA CYS A 305 19.35 8.27 3.81
C CYS A 305 18.82 9.43 4.65
N LEU A 306 17.83 10.18 4.15
CA LEU A 306 17.22 11.29 4.87
C LEU A 306 16.49 10.85 6.15
N LEU A 307 15.82 9.70 6.14
CA LEU A 307 15.18 9.15 7.34
C LEU A 307 16.18 8.80 8.45
N TYR A 308 17.37 8.32 8.08
CA TYR A 308 18.39 7.97 9.05
C TYR A 308 19.23 9.17 9.51
N THR A 309 19.41 10.18 8.68
CA THR A 309 20.32 11.30 8.94
C THR A 309 19.61 12.57 9.42
N SER A 310 18.30 12.68 9.22
CA SER A 310 17.52 13.86 9.65
C SER A 310 17.44 13.94 11.17
N PRO A 311 18.03 14.97 11.81
CA PRO A 311 17.90 15.15 13.25
C PRO A 311 16.45 15.41 13.62
N SER A 312 15.96 14.67 14.62
CA SER A 312 14.62 14.95 15.17
C SER A 312 14.57 16.39 15.68
N PRO A 313 13.48 17.16 15.48
CA PRO A 313 13.33 18.49 16.07
C PRO A 313 13.50 18.51 17.60
N ARG A 314 13.44 17.34 18.26
CA ARG A 314 13.73 17.20 19.70
C ARG A 314 15.22 17.10 20.03
N ASP A 315 16.02 16.64 19.09
CA ASP A 315 17.48 16.53 19.30
C ASP A 315 18.13 17.91 19.15
N LEU A 316 17.57 18.80 18.32
CA LEU A 316 17.97 20.20 18.19
C LEU A 316 17.62 21.07 19.43
N ARG A 317 16.73 20.59 20.32
CA ARG A 317 16.43 21.31 21.58
C ARG A 317 17.31 20.89 22.76
N LYS A 318 18.19 19.92 22.57
CA LYS A 318 19.14 19.44 23.59
C LYS A 318 20.57 19.90 23.35
N SER A 319 20.82 20.57 22.26
CA SER A 319 22.05 21.33 21.96
C SER A 319 21.80 22.81 22.25
#